data_dc69a7c9e02ea93600e9aaf814dad056
#
_entry.id   dc69a7c9e02ea93600e9aaf814dad056
#
_cell.length_a   1.000
_cell.length_b   1.000
_cell.length_c   1.000
_cell.angle_alpha   90.00
_cell.angle_beta   90.00
_cell.angle_gamma   90.00
#
_symmetry.space_group_name_H-M   'P 1'
#
loop_
_entity.id
_entity.type
_entity.pdbx_description
1 polymer ?
#
loop_
_entity_poly.entity_id
_entity_poly.type
_entity_poly.pdbx_seq_one_letter_code
_entity_poly.pdbx_strand_id
1 'polypeptide(L)'
;LLWVFYQSHPFQIPLPESRPGIKSNDFIFPIYIVTEMPHLMKGFLIVAILAAAMSSISSAVSALASVSTMDFLKPALPGRSDEFFLRFSRHSTLVWAGVLVFVAWLTREVTFVLNAAFSLRGLTSGALLGGLALAMFGRGVGPRAAVAGMLTSFAAMNLIYWPATVPATREWWLRTFGGEVFWPWFTLIGFLITVGVAALLRPRRKTTN
;
A
#
# COMPACT_ATOMS: atom_id res chain seq x y z
N LEU A 1 -25.70 4.08 -11.91
CA LEU A 1 -26.79 4.94 -11.42
C LEU A 1 -26.49 6.42 -11.67
N LEU A 2 -25.38 7.00 -11.20
CA LEU A 2 -25.04 8.41 -11.39
C LEU A 2 -24.91 8.80 -12.87
N TRP A 3 -24.32 7.95 -13.69
CA TRP A 3 -24.25 8.17 -15.14
C TRP A 3 -25.63 8.30 -15.77
N VAL A 4 -26.58 7.44 -15.40
CA VAL A 4 -27.97 7.52 -15.89
C VAL A 4 -28.67 8.78 -15.40
N PHE A 5 -28.42 9.18 -14.14
CA PHE A 5 -28.95 10.43 -13.60
C PHE A 5 -28.52 11.64 -14.43
N TYR A 6 -27.24 11.75 -14.76
CA TYR A 6 -26.72 12.87 -15.52
C TYR A 6 -27.03 12.83 -17.04
N GLN A 7 -27.59 11.74 -17.55
CA GLN A 7 -28.18 11.74 -18.90
C GLN A 7 -29.48 12.57 -18.98
N SER A 8 -30.22 12.66 -17.87
CA SER A 8 -31.47 13.43 -17.78
C SER A 8 -31.31 14.79 -17.10
N HIS A 9 -30.23 14.99 -16.36
CA HIS A 9 -29.93 16.22 -15.61
C HIS A 9 -28.56 16.76 -16.05
N PRO A 10 -28.50 17.91 -16.71
CA PRO A 10 -27.21 18.49 -17.14
C PRO A 10 -26.34 18.86 -15.93
N PHE A 11 -25.03 18.73 -16.08
CA PHE A 11 -24.09 19.12 -15.05
C PHE A 11 -24.19 20.60 -14.75
N GLN A 12 -24.40 20.98 -13.49
CA GLN A 12 -24.38 22.39 -13.03
C GLN A 12 -22.96 22.97 -13.02
N ILE A 13 -21.96 22.10 -12.83
CA ILE A 13 -20.53 22.43 -12.90
C ILE A 13 -19.94 21.64 -14.07
N PRO A 14 -19.25 22.31 -15.02
CA PRO A 14 -18.63 21.60 -16.13
C PRO A 14 -17.62 20.58 -15.62
N LEU A 15 -17.63 19.39 -16.23
CA LEU A 15 -16.65 18.36 -15.92
C LEU A 15 -15.24 18.88 -16.24
N PRO A 16 -14.28 18.79 -15.34
CA PRO A 16 -12.88 19.11 -15.64
C PRO A 16 -12.36 18.28 -16.82
N GLU A 17 -11.49 18.88 -17.62
CA GLU A 17 -10.84 18.16 -18.72
C GLU A 17 -10.05 16.95 -18.20
N SER A 18 -10.07 15.87 -18.99
CA SER A 18 -9.27 14.69 -18.68
C SER A 18 -7.78 15.05 -18.69
N ARG A 19 -7.10 14.83 -17.57
CA ARG A 19 -5.65 15.00 -17.48
C ARG A 19 -4.99 13.60 -17.54
N PRO A 20 -3.70 13.52 -17.91
CA PRO A 20 -3.03 12.23 -17.87
C PRO A 20 -3.30 11.53 -16.55
N GLY A 21 -4.14 10.50 -16.64
CA GLY A 21 -4.52 9.59 -15.59
C GLY A 21 -5.75 9.93 -14.77
N ILE A 22 -6.42 11.08 -14.88
CA ILE A 22 -7.73 11.39 -14.31
C ILE A 22 -8.74 11.46 -15.45
N LYS A 23 -9.68 10.51 -15.43
CA LYS A 23 -10.80 10.56 -16.38
C LYS A 23 -11.82 11.57 -15.88
N SER A 24 -12.45 12.31 -16.79
CA SER A 24 -13.54 13.22 -16.44
C SER A 24 -14.64 12.55 -15.61
N ASN A 25 -14.84 11.25 -15.81
CA ASN A 25 -15.81 10.46 -15.05
C ASN A 25 -15.49 10.32 -13.55
N ASP A 26 -14.24 10.51 -13.15
CA ASP A 26 -13.84 10.40 -11.73
C ASP A 26 -14.38 11.57 -10.89
N PHE A 27 -14.74 12.68 -11.57
CA PHE A 27 -15.34 13.86 -10.93
C PHE A 27 -16.86 13.80 -10.78
N ILE A 28 -17.54 12.83 -11.40
CA ILE A 28 -19.01 12.74 -11.37
C ILE A 28 -19.52 12.61 -9.94
N PHE A 29 -18.90 11.76 -9.13
CA PHE A 29 -19.33 11.53 -7.75
C PHE A 29 -19.09 12.75 -6.83
N PRO A 30 -17.89 13.38 -6.82
CA PRO A 30 -17.68 14.63 -6.09
C PRO A 30 -18.63 15.76 -6.51
N ILE A 31 -18.88 15.92 -7.81
CA ILE A 31 -19.80 16.93 -8.32
C ILE A 31 -21.22 16.66 -7.82
N TYR A 32 -21.70 15.43 -7.89
CA TYR A 32 -23.02 15.05 -7.37
C TYR A 32 -23.17 15.41 -5.89
N ILE A 33 -22.16 15.13 -5.07
CA ILE A 33 -22.17 15.47 -3.65
C ILE A 33 -22.32 16.99 -3.47
N VAL A 34 -21.56 17.78 -4.24
CA VAL A 34 -21.54 19.23 -4.05
C VAL A 34 -22.79 19.91 -4.62
N THR A 35 -23.34 19.41 -5.74
CA THR A 35 -24.48 20.06 -6.42
C THR A 35 -25.83 19.57 -5.93
N GLU A 36 -26.03 18.25 -5.91
CA GLU A 36 -27.37 17.64 -5.79
C GLU A 36 -27.74 17.24 -4.36
N MET A 37 -26.75 16.98 -3.49
CA MET A 37 -27.09 16.51 -2.14
C MET A 37 -27.59 17.67 -1.25
N PRO A 38 -28.56 17.40 -0.33
CA PRO A 38 -28.97 18.35 0.70
C PRO A 38 -27.80 18.78 1.59
N HIS A 39 -27.78 20.03 2.05
CA HIS A 39 -26.68 20.59 2.85
C HIS A 39 -26.32 19.74 4.09
N LEU A 40 -27.32 19.21 4.78
CA LEU A 40 -27.13 18.36 5.96
C LEU A 40 -26.37 17.09 5.60
N MET A 41 -26.73 16.42 4.49
CA MET A 41 -26.09 15.20 4.02
C MET A 41 -24.66 15.45 3.52
N LYS A 42 -24.42 16.61 2.87
CA LYS A 42 -23.05 17.03 2.50
C LYS A 42 -22.16 17.12 3.72
N GLY A 43 -22.62 17.83 4.76
CA GLY A 43 -21.86 17.97 6.02
C GLY A 43 -21.59 16.62 6.69
N PHE A 44 -22.61 15.78 6.79
CA PHE A 44 -22.46 14.43 7.36
C PHE A 44 -21.47 13.60 6.59
N LEU A 45 -21.51 13.61 5.26
CA LEU A 45 -20.60 12.84 4.41
C LEU A 45 -19.14 13.32 4.58
N ILE A 46 -18.90 14.63 4.60
CA ILE A 46 -17.57 15.20 4.82
C ILE A 46 -17.02 14.77 6.18
N VAL A 47 -17.84 14.88 7.23
CA VAL A 47 -17.42 14.44 8.57
C VAL A 47 -17.14 12.94 8.61
N ALA A 48 -17.95 12.11 7.95
CA ALA A 48 -17.74 10.67 7.86
C ALA A 48 -16.42 10.31 7.15
N ILE A 49 -16.11 10.98 6.04
CA ILE A 49 -14.85 10.79 5.31
C ILE A 49 -13.65 11.20 6.18
N LEU A 50 -13.73 12.35 6.86
CA LEU A 50 -12.67 12.80 7.76
C LEU A 50 -12.48 11.83 8.94
N ALA A 51 -13.57 11.38 9.56
CA ALA A 51 -13.52 10.42 10.67
C ALA A 51 -12.89 9.08 10.23
N ALA A 52 -13.25 8.58 9.07
CA ALA A 52 -12.65 7.36 8.50
C ALA A 52 -11.16 7.54 8.22
N ALA A 53 -10.76 8.67 7.64
CA ALA A 53 -9.35 8.99 7.41
C ALA A 53 -8.56 9.07 8.73
N MET A 54 -9.09 9.78 9.73
CA MET A 54 -8.45 9.89 11.05
C MET A 54 -8.30 8.53 11.73
N SER A 55 -9.31 7.67 11.66
CA SER A 55 -9.26 6.31 12.19
C SER A 55 -8.15 5.49 11.55
N SER A 56 -8.04 5.53 10.21
CA SER A 56 -7.00 4.80 9.47
C SER A 56 -5.59 5.31 9.77
N ILE A 57 -5.41 6.62 9.84
CA ILE A 57 -4.11 7.24 10.16
C ILE A 57 -3.70 6.89 11.59
N SER A 58 -4.62 7.00 12.55
CA SER A 58 -4.35 6.68 13.96
C SER A 58 -3.92 5.23 14.16
N SER A 59 -4.60 4.27 13.52
CA SER A 59 -4.22 2.86 13.58
C SER A 59 -2.87 2.59 12.90
N ALA A 60 -2.58 3.22 11.77
CA ALA A 60 -1.30 3.07 11.09
C ALA A 60 -0.13 3.59 11.94
N VAL A 61 -0.27 4.80 12.51
CA VAL A 61 0.76 5.39 13.37
C VAL A 61 0.98 4.55 14.63
N SER A 62 -0.09 4.07 15.25
CA SER A 62 -0.02 3.21 16.44
C SER A 62 0.66 1.88 16.13
N ALA A 63 0.36 1.26 14.98
CA ALA A 63 1.01 0.03 14.54
C ALA A 63 2.52 0.25 14.32
N LEU A 64 2.90 1.31 13.61
CA LEU A 64 4.31 1.65 13.36
C LEU A 64 5.08 1.91 14.65
N ALA A 65 4.49 2.65 15.60
CA ALA A 65 5.10 2.91 16.90
C ALA A 65 5.23 1.61 17.73
N SER A 66 4.24 0.73 17.69
CA SER A 66 4.27 -0.56 18.36
C SER A 66 5.37 -1.46 17.81
N VAL A 67 5.44 -1.63 16.48
CA VAL A 67 6.48 -2.42 15.82
C VAL A 67 7.88 -1.86 16.14
N SER A 68 8.05 -0.52 16.05
CA SER A 68 9.32 0.13 16.38
C SER A 68 9.76 -0.15 17.83
N THR A 69 8.81 -0.21 18.74
CA THR A 69 9.10 -0.44 20.18
C THR A 69 9.27 -1.92 20.49
N MET A 70 8.34 -2.77 20.06
CA MET A 70 8.28 -4.17 20.50
C MET A 70 9.19 -5.09 19.69
N ASP A 71 9.29 -4.84 18.37
CA ASP A 71 10.03 -5.73 17.48
C ASP A 71 11.50 -5.30 17.31
N PHE A 72 11.77 -3.99 17.39
CA PHE A 72 13.13 -3.48 17.22
C PHE A 72 13.80 -3.09 18.54
N LEU A 73 13.15 -2.23 19.35
CA LEU A 73 13.81 -1.66 20.52
C LEU A 73 13.87 -2.66 21.69
N LYS A 74 12.79 -3.35 21.99
CA LYS A 74 12.71 -4.26 23.14
C LYS A 74 13.71 -5.43 23.05
N PRO A 75 13.90 -6.08 21.89
CA PRO A 75 14.96 -7.09 21.72
C PRO A 75 16.37 -6.51 21.76
N ALA A 76 16.56 -5.27 21.33
CA ALA A 76 17.87 -4.61 21.31
C ALA A 76 18.32 -4.12 22.70
N LEU A 77 17.40 -3.83 23.61
CA LEU A 77 17.65 -3.32 24.95
C LEU A 77 16.93 -4.15 26.03
N PRO A 78 17.29 -5.43 26.18
CA PRO A 78 16.70 -6.29 27.20
C PRO A 78 17.05 -5.75 28.61
N GLY A 79 16.05 -5.71 29.51
CA GLY A 79 16.26 -5.28 30.90
C GLY A 79 15.92 -3.81 31.21
N ARG A 80 15.45 -3.04 30.23
CA ARG A 80 14.86 -1.73 30.51
C ARG A 80 13.45 -1.85 31.08
N SER A 81 13.03 -0.83 31.85
CA SER A 81 11.70 -0.79 32.47
C SER A 81 10.58 -0.63 31.44
N ASP A 82 9.39 -1.10 31.75
CA ASP A 82 8.21 -0.92 30.88
C ASP A 82 7.86 0.56 30.70
N GLU A 83 8.14 1.41 31.70
CA GLU A 83 7.97 2.86 31.55
C GLU A 83 8.87 3.47 30.46
N PHE A 84 10.10 2.96 30.30
CA PHE A 84 11.00 3.39 29.24
C PHE A 84 10.42 3.06 27.87
N PHE A 85 9.92 1.83 27.69
CA PHE A 85 9.31 1.42 26.43
C PHE A 85 8.02 2.19 26.13
N LEU A 86 7.23 2.51 27.14
CA LEU A 86 6.03 3.33 26.99
C LEU A 86 6.35 4.76 26.55
N ARG A 87 7.37 5.39 27.16
CA ARG A 87 7.83 6.72 26.75
C ARG A 87 8.36 6.70 25.31
N PHE A 88 9.17 5.71 24.97
CA PHE A 88 9.69 5.55 23.61
C PHE A 88 8.56 5.37 22.61
N SER A 89 7.57 4.53 22.89
CA SER A 89 6.41 4.32 22.03
C SER A 89 5.65 5.63 21.76
N ARG A 90 5.45 6.47 22.79
CA ARG A 90 4.82 7.79 22.62
C ARG A 90 5.64 8.73 21.73
N HIS A 91 6.96 8.78 21.91
CA HIS A 91 7.81 9.57 21.02
C HIS A 91 7.84 9.02 19.60
N SER A 92 7.91 7.69 19.45
CA SER A 92 7.84 7.01 18.16
C SER A 92 6.54 7.33 17.41
N THR A 93 5.41 7.43 18.11
CA THR A 93 4.13 7.87 17.54
C THR A 93 4.24 9.27 16.92
N LEU A 94 4.86 10.23 17.62
CA LEU A 94 5.07 11.58 17.09
C LEU A 94 6.02 11.60 15.88
N VAL A 95 7.09 10.82 15.93
CA VAL A 95 8.03 10.71 14.81
C VAL A 95 7.34 10.13 13.58
N TRP A 96 6.58 9.04 13.72
CA TRP A 96 5.85 8.44 12.61
C TRP A 96 4.74 9.35 12.07
N ALA A 97 4.04 10.09 12.95
CA ALA A 97 3.09 11.11 12.51
C ALA A 97 3.78 12.19 11.66
N GLY A 98 4.95 12.67 12.09
CA GLY A 98 5.76 13.61 11.32
C GLY A 98 6.21 13.05 9.98
N VAL A 99 6.64 11.79 9.93
CA VAL A 99 7.00 11.09 8.68
C VAL A 99 5.81 11.01 7.73
N LEU A 100 4.61 10.67 8.23
CA LEU A 100 3.42 10.62 7.39
C LEU A 100 3.03 11.99 6.83
N VAL A 101 3.13 13.05 7.63
CA VAL A 101 2.90 14.44 7.18
C VAL A 101 3.93 14.81 6.10
N PHE A 102 5.20 14.47 6.30
CA PHE A 102 6.25 14.72 5.32
C PHE A 102 6.01 13.98 4.00
N VAL A 103 5.64 12.70 4.07
CA VAL A 103 5.27 11.92 2.87
C VAL A 103 4.05 12.52 2.18
N ALA A 104 3.03 12.93 2.93
CA ALA A 104 1.85 13.61 2.36
C ALA A 104 2.23 14.91 1.65
N TRP A 105 3.17 15.68 2.22
CA TRP A 105 3.68 16.89 1.59
C TRP A 105 4.47 16.61 0.31
N LEU A 106 5.31 15.58 0.28
CA LEU A 106 6.04 15.16 -0.91
C LEU A 106 5.12 14.68 -2.04
N THR A 107 4.01 14.02 -1.67
CA THR A 107 3.06 13.44 -2.63
C THR A 107 1.91 14.36 -3.02
N ARG A 108 1.89 15.61 -2.53
CA ARG A 108 0.80 16.57 -2.78
C ARG A 108 0.54 16.86 -4.25
N GLU A 109 1.56 16.76 -5.10
CA GLU A 109 1.49 17.03 -6.55
C GLU A 109 1.21 15.77 -7.39
N VAL A 110 1.17 14.59 -6.73
CA VAL A 110 0.86 13.34 -7.41
C VAL A 110 -0.62 13.29 -7.74
N THR A 111 -0.95 13.51 -8.97
CA THR A 111 -2.33 13.57 -9.50
C THR A 111 -3.10 12.24 -9.30
N PHE A 112 -2.39 11.16 -9.04
CA PHE A 112 -2.87 9.78 -8.90
C PHE A 112 -2.53 9.13 -7.58
N VAL A 113 -2.82 9.80 -6.47
CA VAL A 113 -2.58 9.26 -5.12
C VAL A 113 -3.19 7.86 -4.96
N LEU A 114 -4.39 7.63 -5.50
CA LEU A 114 -5.07 6.35 -5.38
C LEU A 114 -4.35 5.24 -6.16
N ASN A 115 -3.98 5.49 -7.42
CA ASN A 115 -3.24 4.50 -8.22
C ASN A 115 -1.84 4.26 -7.69
N ALA A 116 -1.14 5.31 -7.26
CA ALA A 116 0.16 5.18 -6.61
C ALA A 116 0.06 4.36 -5.32
N ALA A 117 -0.96 4.60 -4.49
CA ALA A 117 -1.20 3.83 -3.27
C ALA A 117 -1.50 2.35 -3.56
N PHE A 118 -2.34 2.05 -4.55
CA PHE A 118 -2.62 0.67 -4.95
C PHE A 118 -1.40 -0.03 -5.54
N SER A 119 -0.61 0.66 -6.35
CA SER A 119 0.62 0.11 -6.91
C SER A 119 1.65 -0.18 -5.82
N LEU A 120 1.93 0.77 -4.93
CA LEU A 120 2.84 0.59 -3.79
C LEU A 120 2.38 -0.55 -2.87
N ARG A 121 1.07 -0.63 -2.60
CA ARG A 121 0.51 -1.76 -1.87
C ARG A 121 0.75 -3.08 -2.62
N GLY A 122 0.56 -3.10 -3.94
CA GLY A 122 0.78 -4.28 -4.78
C GLY A 122 2.21 -4.81 -4.70
N LEU A 123 3.22 -3.90 -4.65
CA LEU A 123 4.64 -4.28 -4.57
C LEU A 123 4.99 -5.05 -3.29
N THR A 124 4.32 -4.74 -2.18
CA THR A 124 4.61 -5.33 -0.85
C THR A 124 3.67 -6.45 -0.46
N SER A 125 2.40 -6.40 -0.92
CA SER A 125 1.35 -7.33 -0.48
C SER A 125 1.65 -8.79 -0.84
N GLY A 126 2.26 -9.04 -2.00
CA GLY A 126 2.65 -10.39 -2.41
C GLY A 126 3.72 -11.00 -1.52
N ALA A 127 4.74 -10.22 -1.16
CA ALA A 127 5.79 -10.64 -0.24
C ALA A 127 5.23 -10.92 1.16
N LEU A 128 4.36 -10.05 1.67
CA LEU A 128 3.73 -10.21 2.99
C LEU A 128 2.80 -11.43 3.02
N LEU A 129 1.95 -11.59 2.01
CA LEU A 129 1.05 -12.74 1.90
C LEU A 129 1.82 -14.06 1.80
N GLY A 130 2.92 -14.07 1.00
CA GLY A 130 3.80 -15.22 0.89
C GLY A 130 4.50 -15.55 2.20
N GLY A 131 5.00 -14.54 2.92
CA GLY A 131 5.59 -14.70 4.25
C GLY A 131 4.61 -15.26 5.26
N LEU A 132 3.38 -14.75 5.29
CA LEU A 132 2.32 -15.25 6.15
C LEU A 132 1.95 -16.72 5.81
N ALA A 133 1.80 -17.03 4.54
CA ALA A 133 1.50 -18.39 4.09
C ALA A 133 2.64 -19.36 4.48
N LEU A 134 3.90 -18.94 4.35
CA LEU A 134 5.04 -19.73 4.80
C LEU A 134 5.07 -19.92 6.32
N ALA A 135 4.68 -18.91 7.10
CA ALA A 135 4.58 -19.02 8.55
C ALA A 135 3.49 -20.01 8.98
N MET A 136 2.36 -20.03 8.28
CA MET A 136 1.23 -20.92 8.62
C MET A 136 1.40 -22.34 8.06
N PHE A 137 1.87 -22.47 6.82
CA PHE A 137 1.87 -23.73 6.08
C PHE A 137 3.28 -24.24 5.72
N GLY A 138 4.31 -23.42 5.87
CA GLY A 138 5.68 -23.68 5.41
C GLY A 138 6.46 -24.67 6.28
N ARG A 139 5.97 -25.91 6.42
CA ARG A 139 6.65 -26.94 7.21
C ARG A 139 8.09 -27.17 6.73
N GLY A 140 9.08 -26.86 7.58
CA GLY A 140 10.50 -27.05 7.29
C GLY A 140 11.16 -25.94 6.47
N VAL A 141 10.49 -24.80 6.27
CA VAL A 141 11.10 -23.58 5.75
C VAL A 141 11.67 -22.79 6.93
N GLY A 142 12.97 -22.56 6.92
CA GLY A 142 13.63 -21.76 7.96
C GLY A 142 13.33 -20.26 7.82
N PRO A 143 13.45 -19.46 8.90
CA PRO A 143 13.15 -18.02 8.86
C PRO A 143 14.04 -17.27 7.84
N ARG A 144 15.28 -17.68 7.65
CA ARG A 144 16.18 -17.08 6.66
C ARG A 144 15.68 -17.28 5.22
N ALA A 145 15.15 -18.46 4.91
CA ALA A 145 14.58 -18.74 3.59
C ALA A 145 13.30 -17.95 3.33
N ALA A 146 12.45 -17.81 4.34
CA ALA A 146 11.25 -16.98 4.24
C ALA A 146 11.60 -15.50 4.00
N VAL A 147 12.52 -14.93 4.79
CA VAL A 147 12.98 -13.54 4.62
C VAL A 147 13.64 -13.34 3.26
N ALA A 148 14.49 -14.26 2.81
CA ALA A 148 15.09 -14.19 1.47
C ALA A 148 14.02 -14.21 0.37
N GLY A 149 13.01 -15.06 0.48
CA GLY A 149 11.89 -15.10 -0.45
C GLY A 149 11.11 -13.76 -0.49
N MET A 150 10.82 -13.18 0.66
CA MET A 150 10.13 -11.89 0.77
C MET A 150 10.96 -10.75 0.14
N LEU A 151 12.25 -10.68 0.46
CA LEU A 151 13.15 -9.66 -0.10
C LEU A 151 13.32 -9.81 -1.62
N THR A 152 13.47 -11.04 -2.11
CA THR A 152 13.55 -11.32 -3.55
C THR A 152 12.26 -10.93 -4.26
N SER A 153 11.10 -11.24 -3.67
CA SER A 153 9.80 -10.84 -4.20
C SER A 153 9.69 -9.32 -4.28
N PHE A 154 10.03 -8.62 -3.20
CA PHE A 154 9.98 -7.16 -3.17
C PHE A 154 10.91 -6.54 -4.23
N ALA A 155 12.14 -7.05 -4.35
CA ALA A 155 13.09 -6.59 -5.37
C ALA A 155 12.57 -6.86 -6.79
N ALA A 156 12.05 -8.06 -7.06
CA ALA A 156 11.50 -8.43 -8.36
C ALA A 156 10.30 -7.55 -8.75
N MET A 157 9.39 -7.27 -7.79
CA MET A 157 8.25 -6.38 -8.05
C MET A 157 8.69 -4.95 -8.36
N ASN A 158 9.71 -4.44 -7.68
CA ASN A 158 10.29 -3.13 -8.00
C ASN A 158 10.93 -3.12 -9.39
N LEU A 159 11.67 -4.18 -9.77
CA LEU A 159 12.26 -4.31 -11.10
C LEU A 159 11.20 -4.37 -12.22
N ILE A 160 10.00 -4.87 -11.93
CA ILE A 160 8.88 -4.88 -12.89
C ILE A 160 8.18 -3.51 -12.93
N TYR A 161 8.00 -2.88 -11.78
CA TYR A 161 7.23 -1.64 -11.66
C TYR A 161 7.99 -0.41 -12.21
N TRP A 162 9.24 -0.22 -11.81
CA TRP A 162 10.01 0.97 -12.15
C TRP A 162 10.18 1.19 -13.66
N PRO A 163 10.56 0.17 -14.48
CA PRO A 163 10.70 0.38 -15.91
C PRO A 163 9.41 0.76 -16.63
N ALA A 164 8.26 0.32 -16.10
CA ALA A 164 6.95 0.66 -16.65
C ALA A 164 6.51 2.09 -16.33
N THR A 165 7.01 2.67 -15.24
CA THR A 165 6.58 3.99 -14.73
C THR A 165 7.54 5.12 -15.10
N VAL A 166 8.84 4.84 -15.24
CA VAL A 166 9.85 5.86 -15.57
C VAL A 166 9.78 6.20 -17.06
N PRO A 167 9.62 7.48 -17.45
CA PRO A 167 9.48 7.89 -18.85
C PRO A 167 10.60 7.39 -19.77
N ALA A 168 11.84 7.38 -19.28
CA ALA A 168 13.01 6.96 -20.05
C ALA A 168 13.01 5.48 -20.46
N THR A 169 12.37 4.61 -19.70
CA THR A 169 12.34 3.15 -19.92
C THR A 169 10.98 2.62 -20.34
N ARG A 170 9.94 3.45 -20.23
CA ARG A 170 8.57 3.07 -20.51
C ARG A 170 8.34 2.59 -21.93
N GLU A 171 8.89 3.27 -22.92
CA GLU A 171 8.75 2.87 -24.34
C GLU A 171 9.40 1.51 -24.60
N TRP A 172 10.58 1.28 -24.06
CA TRP A 172 11.26 -0.01 -24.16
C TRP A 172 10.42 -1.12 -23.50
N TRP A 173 9.88 -0.85 -22.29
CA TRP A 173 9.03 -1.80 -21.58
C TRP A 173 7.78 -2.17 -22.37
N LEU A 174 7.05 -1.18 -22.88
CA LEU A 174 5.81 -1.38 -23.65
C LEU A 174 6.06 -2.14 -24.95
N ARG A 175 7.20 -1.90 -25.61
CA ARG A 175 7.60 -2.65 -26.83
C ARG A 175 7.94 -4.11 -26.52
N THR A 176 8.52 -4.39 -25.36
CA THR A 176 9.00 -5.73 -24.98
C THR A 176 7.91 -6.61 -24.40
N PHE A 177 7.08 -6.04 -23.52
CA PHE A 177 6.06 -6.77 -22.75
C PHE A 177 4.62 -6.48 -23.18
N GLY A 178 4.41 -5.55 -24.10
CA GLY A 178 3.10 -5.25 -24.69
C GLY A 178 2.12 -4.47 -23.81
N GLY A 179 2.47 -4.14 -22.56
CA GLY A 179 1.61 -3.40 -21.66
C GLY A 179 2.14 -3.28 -20.23
N GLU A 180 1.43 -2.51 -19.42
CA GLU A 180 1.69 -2.40 -17.99
C GLU A 180 1.04 -3.59 -17.25
N VAL A 181 1.76 -4.17 -16.29
CA VAL A 181 1.19 -5.23 -15.45
C VAL A 181 0.10 -4.63 -14.57
N PHE A 182 -1.13 -5.13 -14.69
CA PHE A 182 -2.25 -4.66 -13.89
C PHE A 182 -2.02 -4.97 -12.40
N TRP A 183 -2.19 -3.98 -11.54
CA TRP A 183 -1.81 -4.02 -10.12
C TRP A 183 -2.25 -5.25 -9.30
N PRO A 184 -3.40 -5.91 -9.53
CA PRO A 184 -3.77 -7.13 -8.79
C PRO A 184 -2.81 -8.30 -9.03
N TRP A 185 -2.20 -8.36 -10.22
CA TRP A 185 -1.24 -9.41 -10.53
C TRP A 185 0.05 -9.30 -9.71
N PHE A 186 0.41 -8.11 -9.24
CA PHE A 186 1.58 -7.91 -8.38
C PHE A 186 1.50 -8.75 -7.11
N THR A 187 0.32 -8.84 -6.49
CA THR A 187 0.12 -9.67 -5.29
C THR A 187 0.34 -11.15 -5.59
N LEU A 188 -0.23 -11.66 -6.69
CA LEU A 188 -0.09 -13.07 -7.06
C LEU A 188 1.36 -13.42 -7.44
N ILE A 189 1.97 -12.62 -8.31
CA ILE A 189 3.36 -12.83 -8.76
C ILE A 189 4.31 -12.76 -7.56
N GLY A 190 4.16 -11.73 -6.72
CA GLY A 190 4.98 -11.58 -5.52
C GLY A 190 4.82 -12.73 -4.52
N PHE A 191 3.60 -13.23 -4.34
CA PHE A 191 3.31 -14.43 -3.54
C PHE A 191 4.04 -15.66 -4.09
N LEU A 192 3.91 -15.93 -5.39
CA LEU A 192 4.55 -17.07 -6.03
C LEU A 192 6.08 -17.00 -5.96
N ILE A 193 6.67 -15.82 -6.16
CA ILE A 193 8.11 -15.62 -6.00
C ILE A 193 8.54 -15.89 -4.56
N THR A 194 7.83 -15.34 -3.56
CA THR A 194 8.16 -15.54 -2.15
C THR A 194 8.16 -17.02 -1.78
N VAL A 195 7.09 -17.73 -2.12
CA VAL A 195 6.94 -19.15 -1.79
C VAL A 195 7.93 -19.99 -2.60
N GLY A 196 8.12 -19.71 -3.88
CA GLY A 196 9.04 -20.43 -4.76
C GLY A 196 10.49 -20.32 -4.29
N VAL A 197 10.97 -19.11 -4.02
CA VAL A 197 12.34 -18.89 -3.52
C VAL A 197 12.56 -19.54 -2.16
N ALA A 198 11.60 -19.39 -1.25
CA ALA A 198 11.67 -20.00 0.07
C ALA A 198 11.67 -21.54 0.00
N ALA A 199 10.92 -22.13 -0.95
CA ALA A 199 10.92 -23.57 -1.18
C ALA A 199 12.25 -24.06 -1.76
N LEU A 200 12.86 -23.30 -2.67
CA LEU A 200 14.19 -23.61 -3.23
C LEU A 200 15.31 -23.53 -2.20
N LEU A 201 15.23 -22.58 -1.28
CA LEU A 201 16.19 -22.38 -0.20
C LEU A 201 15.91 -23.28 1.03
N ARG A 202 14.94 -24.17 0.94
CA ARG A 202 14.61 -25.11 2.02
C ARG A 202 15.80 -26.04 2.26
N PRO A 203 16.36 -26.15 3.50
CA PRO A 203 17.43 -27.07 3.79
C PRO A 203 16.94 -28.50 3.53
N ARG A 204 17.63 -29.23 2.65
CA ARG A 204 17.36 -30.66 2.47
C ARG A 204 17.52 -31.36 3.81
N ARG A 205 16.45 -31.95 4.33
CA ARG A 205 16.52 -32.84 5.48
C ARG A 205 17.54 -33.94 5.12
N LYS A 206 18.70 -33.97 5.80
CA LYS A 206 19.54 -35.15 5.80
C LYS A 206 18.70 -36.24 6.42
N THR A 207 18.28 -37.23 5.64
CA THR A 207 17.78 -38.49 6.14
C THR A 207 18.97 -39.15 6.85
N THR A 208 19.05 -39.01 8.17
CA THR A 208 19.86 -39.88 9.01
C THR A 208 19.15 -41.22 9.02
N ASN A 209 19.74 -42.17 8.25
CA ASN A 209 19.49 -43.58 8.46
C ASN A 209 20.03 -44.00 9.84
#